data_aeb202950b46510fddeed107e99ba658
#
_entry.id   aeb202950b46510fddeed107e99ba658
#
_cell.length_a   1.000
_cell.length_b   1.000
_cell.length_c   1.000
_cell.angle_alpha   90.00
_cell.angle_beta   90.00
_cell.angle_gamma   90.00
#
_symmetry.space_group_name_H-M   'P 1'
#
loop_
_entity.id
_entity.type
_entity.pdbx_description
1 polymer ?
#
loop_
_entity_poly.entity_id
_entity_poly.type
_entity_poly.pdbx_seq_one_letter_code
_entity_poly.pdbx_strand_id
1 'polypeptide(L)'
;MSMADRDGLIWYDGKLVPWRSATTHVLTHSLHYGLSVFEGLRAYKTVEGTAIIRLPEHTERLFNSAHIYMMKIPYTLERLMQAQIDVVAANGHEACYIRPIAFYGSEKMGVSPVGARVHVAIAAWPWGAYLGPEALAKGIRVKTASVARHHVNVTMARAKMSGTYPNSVLATLEATQHGYD
;
A
#
# COMPACT_ATOMS: atom_id res chain seq x y z
N MET A 1 -5.15 -15.68 -11.17
CA MET A 1 -3.70 -15.71 -10.85
C MET A 1 -3.52 -15.02 -9.51
N SER A 2 -2.78 -15.62 -8.58
CA SER A 2 -2.52 -15.04 -7.25
C SER A 2 -1.61 -13.81 -7.39
N MET A 3 -1.82 -12.78 -6.53
CA MET A 3 -0.89 -11.64 -6.45
C MET A 3 0.51 -12.06 -5.98
N ALA A 4 0.64 -13.16 -5.25
CA ALA A 4 1.92 -13.69 -4.80
C ALA A 4 2.67 -14.46 -5.91
N ASP A 5 1.97 -14.91 -6.95
CA ASP A 5 2.53 -15.70 -8.03
C ASP A 5 2.66 -14.87 -9.33
N ARG A 6 3.67 -14.00 -9.34
CA ARG A 6 4.02 -13.15 -10.48
C ARG A 6 5.52 -13.22 -10.73
N ASP A 7 5.90 -12.92 -11.94
CA ASP A 7 7.30 -12.64 -12.30
C ASP A 7 7.62 -11.17 -11.99
N GLY A 8 8.90 -10.88 -11.84
CA GLY A 8 9.41 -9.55 -11.58
C GLY A 8 10.10 -9.42 -10.22
N LEU A 9 10.31 -8.17 -9.81
CA LEU A 9 11.09 -7.79 -8.65
C LEU A 9 10.27 -6.91 -7.71
N ILE A 10 10.49 -7.09 -6.41
CA ILE A 10 10.00 -6.22 -5.33
C ILE A 10 11.23 -5.63 -4.64
N TRP A 11 11.22 -4.33 -4.35
CA TRP A 11 12.19 -3.75 -3.44
C TRP A 11 11.77 -4.10 -2.02
N TYR A 12 12.66 -4.78 -1.28
CA TYR A 12 12.41 -5.23 0.09
C TYR A 12 13.65 -4.96 0.95
N ASP A 13 13.51 -4.18 1.98
CA ASP A 13 14.56 -3.86 2.97
C ASP A 13 15.92 -3.50 2.35
N GLY A 14 15.91 -2.61 1.36
CA GLY A 14 17.14 -2.04 0.79
C GLY A 14 17.59 -2.66 -0.54
N LYS A 15 16.99 -3.76 -0.98
CA LYS A 15 17.38 -4.49 -2.20
C LYS A 15 16.19 -4.96 -3.04
N LEU A 16 16.43 -5.17 -4.32
CA LEU A 16 15.48 -5.86 -5.20
C LEU A 16 15.57 -7.37 -4.95
N VAL A 17 14.42 -8.00 -4.74
CA VAL A 17 14.29 -9.46 -4.58
C VAL A 17 13.29 -10.02 -5.59
N PRO A 18 13.41 -11.31 -5.96
CA PRO A 18 12.39 -11.95 -6.79
C PRO A 18 11.00 -11.81 -6.16
N TRP A 19 9.97 -11.58 -6.96
CA TRP A 19 8.61 -11.34 -6.49
C TRP A 19 8.12 -12.39 -5.49
N ARG A 20 8.32 -13.68 -5.82
CA ARG A 20 7.90 -14.81 -4.98
C ARG A 20 8.69 -14.94 -3.68
N SER A 21 9.85 -14.29 -3.57
CA SER A 21 10.70 -14.30 -2.37
C SER A 21 10.36 -13.17 -1.39
N ALA A 22 9.52 -12.21 -1.78
CA ALA A 22 9.09 -11.11 -0.91
C ALA A 22 7.99 -11.60 0.04
N THR A 23 8.38 -12.33 1.08
CA THR A 23 7.49 -12.98 2.06
C THR A 23 7.71 -12.46 3.46
N THR A 24 6.72 -12.63 4.33
CA THR A 24 6.83 -12.35 5.76
C THR A 24 6.26 -13.51 6.58
N HIS A 25 6.70 -13.63 7.82
CA HIS A 25 6.23 -14.70 8.71
C HIS A 25 4.79 -14.45 9.18
N VAL A 26 4.01 -15.52 9.44
CA VAL A 26 2.63 -15.40 9.92
C VAL A 26 2.51 -14.69 11.27
N LEU A 27 3.56 -14.69 12.10
CA LEU A 27 3.64 -13.93 13.36
C LEU A 27 4.14 -12.49 13.18
N THR A 28 4.16 -11.97 11.97
CA THR A 28 4.44 -10.55 11.73
C THR A 28 3.47 -9.68 12.50
N HIS A 29 3.99 -8.82 13.38
CA HIS A 29 3.21 -7.98 14.31
C HIS A 29 2.09 -7.22 13.59
N SER A 30 2.40 -6.63 12.44
CA SER A 30 1.41 -5.86 11.66
C SER A 30 0.23 -6.67 11.15
N LEU A 31 0.38 -8.01 10.94
CA LEU A 31 -0.73 -8.89 10.56
C LEU A 31 -1.74 -9.08 11.70
N HIS A 32 -1.28 -9.03 12.95
CA HIS A 32 -2.13 -9.26 14.13
C HIS A 32 -2.73 -7.97 14.69
N TYR A 33 -1.99 -6.86 14.62
CA TYR A 33 -2.37 -5.60 15.26
C TYR A 33 -2.70 -4.47 14.26
N GLY A 34 -2.63 -4.74 12.95
CA GLY A 34 -3.02 -3.81 11.89
C GLY A 34 -2.08 -2.62 11.70
N LEU A 35 -0.97 -2.53 12.45
CA LEU A 35 -0.07 -1.39 12.42
C LEU A 35 0.96 -1.51 11.28
N SER A 36 0.51 -1.17 10.08
CA SER A 36 1.34 -0.89 8.91
C SER A 36 0.81 0.35 8.20
N VAL A 37 1.68 1.12 7.55
CA VAL A 37 1.32 2.28 6.75
C VAL A 37 1.71 2.03 5.30
N PHE A 38 0.90 2.52 4.36
CA PHE A 38 1.14 2.26 2.96
C PHE A 38 0.70 3.41 2.07
N GLU A 39 1.18 3.41 0.84
CA GLU A 39 0.75 4.34 -0.18
C GLU A 39 0.29 3.62 -1.46
N GLY A 40 -0.30 4.39 -2.34
CA GLY A 40 -0.70 3.94 -3.66
C GLY A 40 -0.44 5.04 -4.67
N LEU A 41 0.52 4.81 -5.55
CA LEU A 41 0.92 5.72 -6.61
C LEU A 41 0.65 5.10 -7.97
N ARG A 42 0.63 5.92 -9.00
CA ARG A 42 0.60 5.45 -10.38
C ARG A 42 1.72 6.04 -11.19
N ALA A 43 2.31 5.19 -12.01
CA ALA A 43 3.19 5.59 -13.09
C ALA A 43 2.43 5.55 -14.41
N TYR A 44 2.72 6.49 -15.31
CA TYR A 44 2.10 6.60 -16.62
C TYR A 44 3.16 6.76 -17.69
N LYS A 45 2.91 6.17 -18.85
CA LYS A 45 3.70 6.41 -20.05
C LYS A 45 3.49 7.86 -20.51
N THR A 46 4.58 8.57 -20.75
CA THR A 46 4.59 9.91 -21.30
C THR A 46 5.48 9.95 -22.55
N VAL A 47 5.53 11.10 -23.23
CA VAL A 47 6.41 11.30 -24.38
C VAL A 47 7.90 11.27 -24.02
N GLU A 48 8.24 11.55 -22.76
CA GLU A 48 9.60 11.58 -22.23
C GLU A 48 9.98 10.29 -21.47
N GLY A 49 9.09 9.30 -21.43
CA GLY A 49 9.27 8.05 -20.69
C GLY A 49 8.22 7.82 -19.62
N THR A 50 8.53 6.99 -18.63
CA THR A 50 7.61 6.68 -17.51
C THR A 50 7.70 7.75 -16.43
N ALA A 51 6.58 8.36 -16.08
CA ALA A 51 6.48 9.35 -14.99
C ALA A 51 5.65 8.83 -13.83
N ILE A 52 6.18 8.90 -12.61
CA ILE A 52 5.43 8.61 -11.37
C ILE A 52 4.78 9.90 -10.88
N ILE A 53 3.46 9.93 -10.87
CA ILE A 53 2.71 11.12 -10.50
C ILE A 53 2.77 11.37 -9.00
N ARG A 54 3.15 12.60 -8.61
CA ARG A 54 3.19 13.08 -7.21
C ARG A 54 4.05 12.19 -6.29
N LEU A 55 5.16 11.67 -6.81
CA LEU A 55 6.08 10.79 -6.06
C LEU A 55 6.55 11.42 -4.73
N PRO A 56 7.01 12.70 -4.68
CA PRO A 56 7.43 13.31 -3.41
C PRO A 56 6.29 13.37 -2.40
N GLU A 57 5.13 13.87 -2.76
CA GLU A 57 4.00 14.10 -1.85
C GLU A 57 3.42 12.77 -1.32
N HIS A 58 3.38 11.72 -2.13
CA HIS A 58 2.99 10.40 -1.67
C HIS A 58 4.04 9.81 -0.71
N THR A 59 5.32 9.98 -0.99
CA THR A 59 6.38 9.49 -0.11
C THR A 59 6.38 10.26 1.22
N GLU A 60 6.23 11.58 1.20
CA GLU A 60 6.03 12.40 2.40
C GLU A 60 4.82 11.94 3.22
N ARG A 61 3.69 11.62 2.57
CA ARG A 61 2.49 11.13 3.27
C ARG A 61 2.71 9.76 3.89
N LEU A 62 3.53 8.88 3.29
CA LEU A 62 3.95 7.62 3.90
C LEU A 62 4.69 7.87 5.22
N PHE A 63 5.66 8.78 5.21
CA PHE A 63 6.42 9.17 6.41
C PHE A 63 5.53 9.84 7.46
N ASN A 64 4.64 10.75 7.05
CA ASN A 64 3.68 11.40 7.95
C ASN A 64 2.73 10.38 8.59
N SER A 65 2.24 9.40 7.82
CA SER A 65 1.42 8.31 8.35
C SER A 65 2.19 7.47 9.38
N ALA A 66 3.46 7.16 9.11
CA ALA A 66 4.33 6.45 10.02
C ALA A 66 4.59 7.25 11.31
N HIS A 67 4.88 8.55 11.17
CA HIS A 67 5.13 9.47 12.29
C HIS A 67 3.94 9.56 13.25
N ILE A 68 2.72 9.65 12.73
CA ILE A 68 1.49 9.68 13.55
C ILE A 68 1.40 8.46 14.47
N TYR A 69 1.88 7.30 14.04
CA TYR A 69 1.92 6.07 14.82
C TYR A 69 3.29 5.79 15.44
N MET A 70 4.18 6.79 15.54
CA MET A 70 5.53 6.68 16.10
C MET A 70 6.39 5.56 15.47
N MET A 71 6.07 5.16 14.24
CA MET A 71 6.82 4.19 13.46
C MET A 71 8.02 4.89 12.79
N LYS A 72 9.23 4.46 13.08
CA LYS A 72 10.45 5.00 12.48
C LYS A 72 10.82 4.18 11.24
N ILE A 73 10.54 4.70 10.06
CA ILE A 73 11.00 4.11 8.79
C ILE A 73 12.53 4.21 8.75
N PRO A 74 13.28 3.09 8.53
CA PRO A 74 14.75 3.05 8.62
C PRO A 74 15.45 3.54 7.33
N TYR A 75 14.79 4.40 6.55
CA TYR A 75 15.31 4.98 5.31
C TYR A 75 15.01 6.47 5.24
N THR A 76 15.75 7.21 4.41
CA THR A 76 15.44 8.60 4.12
C THR A 76 14.32 8.67 3.06
N LEU A 77 13.67 9.84 2.97
CA LEU A 77 12.64 10.12 1.97
C LEU A 77 13.19 9.95 0.55
N GLU A 78 14.37 10.50 0.28
CA GLU A 78 15.05 10.42 -1.02
C GLU A 78 15.37 8.97 -1.39
N ARG A 79 15.82 8.16 -0.41
CA ARG A 79 16.09 6.73 -0.67
C ARG A 79 14.83 5.97 -1.04
N LEU A 80 13.68 6.25 -0.41
CA LEU A 80 12.42 5.61 -0.77
C LEU A 80 11.83 6.14 -2.07
N MET A 81 12.02 7.40 -2.41
CA MET A 81 11.66 7.90 -3.76
C MET A 81 12.48 7.17 -4.83
N GLN A 82 13.80 7.08 -4.65
CA GLN A 82 14.66 6.35 -5.60
C GLN A 82 14.28 4.86 -5.69
N ALA A 83 13.97 4.21 -4.57
CA ALA A 83 13.54 2.80 -4.55
C ALA A 83 12.25 2.56 -5.33
N GLN A 84 11.32 3.52 -5.33
CA GLN A 84 10.10 3.46 -6.13
C GLN A 84 10.41 3.60 -7.63
N ILE A 85 11.34 4.46 -8.01
CA ILE A 85 11.83 4.57 -9.40
C ILE A 85 12.54 3.27 -9.81
N ASP A 86 13.45 2.77 -8.97
CA ASP A 86 14.24 1.56 -9.23
C ASP A 86 13.32 0.35 -9.49
N VAL A 87 12.26 0.15 -8.70
CA VAL A 87 11.37 -1.01 -8.86
C VAL A 87 10.53 -0.91 -10.13
N VAL A 88 10.11 0.28 -10.54
CA VAL A 88 9.39 0.49 -11.82
C VAL A 88 10.31 0.19 -13.00
N ALA A 89 11.53 0.74 -12.97
CA ALA A 89 12.53 0.54 -14.02
C ALA A 89 12.96 -0.93 -14.14
N ALA A 90 13.25 -1.58 -13.00
CA ALA A 90 13.69 -2.98 -12.96
C ALA A 90 12.64 -3.97 -13.48
N ASN A 91 11.36 -3.62 -13.41
CA ASN A 91 10.26 -4.41 -13.97
C ASN A 91 9.87 -4.01 -15.41
N GLY A 92 10.50 -2.99 -15.99
CA GLY A 92 10.21 -2.52 -17.35
C GLY A 92 8.78 -1.98 -17.55
N HIS A 93 8.15 -1.44 -16.49
CA HIS A 93 6.78 -0.98 -16.58
C HIS A 93 6.70 0.43 -17.17
N GLU A 94 6.01 0.58 -18.29
CA GLU A 94 5.67 1.90 -18.88
C GLU A 94 4.51 2.58 -18.13
N ALA A 95 3.56 1.79 -17.62
CA ALA A 95 2.46 2.25 -16.78
C ALA A 95 2.13 1.20 -15.74
N CYS A 96 2.04 1.59 -14.46
CA CYS A 96 1.80 0.63 -13.39
C CYS A 96 1.23 1.31 -12.14
N TYR A 97 0.76 0.47 -11.23
CA TYR A 97 0.48 0.85 -9.84
C TYR A 97 1.71 0.53 -8.98
N ILE A 98 1.98 1.39 -7.99
CA ILE A 98 3.11 1.25 -7.07
C ILE A 98 2.55 1.22 -5.65
N ARG A 99 2.97 0.24 -4.86
CA ARG A 99 2.54 0.01 -3.48
C ARG A 99 3.74 -0.03 -2.53
N PRO A 100 4.18 1.10 -1.98
CA PRO A 100 5.07 1.09 -0.83
C PRO A 100 4.28 0.79 0.44
N ILE A 101 4.88 0.00 1.34
CA ILE A 101 4.36 -0.34 2.65
C ILE A 101 5.49 -0.39 3.66
N ALA A 102 5.27 0.17 4.85
CA ALA A 102 6.13 0.01 6.01
C ALA A 102 5.36 -0.69 7.13
N PHE A 103 5.95 -1.71 7.75
CA PHE A 103 5.27 -2.57 8.71
C PHE A 103 6.22 -3.13 9.78
N TYR A 104 5.70 -3.42 10.97
CA TYR A 104 6.46 -4.12 12.01
C TYR A 104 6.55 -5.62 11.72
N GLY A 105 7.75 -6.18 11.83
CA GLY A 105 8.09 -7.57 11.55
C GLY A 105 7.67 -8.57 12.64
N SER A 106 8.31 -9.72 12.65
CA SER A 106 7.98 -10.87 13.51
C SER A 106 8.91 -11.04 14.71
N GLU A 107 9.77 -10.06 14.99
CA GLU A 107 10.77 -10.16 16.07
C GLU A 107 10.12 -10.14 17.45
N LYS A 108 8.89 -9.61 17.55
CA LYS A 108 8.16 -9.53 18.81
C LYS A 108 6.65 -9.59 18.60
N MET A 109 5.96 -10.27 19.50
CA MET A 109 4.50 -10.30 19.63
C MET A 109 4.04 -9.50 20.86
N GLY A 110 2.79 -9.07 20.84
CA GLY A 110 2.15 -8.24 21.87
C GLY A 110 1.82 -6.84 21.35
N VAL A 111 0.92 -6.13 22.02
CA VAL A 111 0.41 -4.83 21.56
C VAL A 111 1.53 -3.79 21.38
N SER A 112 2.55 -3.82 22.25
CA SER A 112 3.70 -2.92 22.16
C SER A 112 4.64 -3.39 21.04
N PRO A 113 4.92 -2.56 20.00
CA PRO A 113 5.87 -2.87 18.95
C PRO A 113 7.34 -2.60 19.34
N VAL A 114 7.60 -2.19 20.59
CA VAL A 114 8.97 -1.91 21.05
C VAL A 114 9.84 -3.17 20.95
N GLY A 115 10.92 -3.10 20.16
CA GLY A 115 11.80 -4.22 19.85
C GLY A 115 11.44 -4.98 18.57
N ALA A 116 10.32 -4.68 17.92
CA ALA A 116 10.04 -5.16 16.57
C ALA A 116 10.73 -4.27 15.53
N ARG A 117 11.27 -4.87 14.47
CA ARG A 117 11.89 -4.16 13.36
C ARG A 117 10.82 -3.59 12.41
N VAL A 118 11.07 -2.41 11.87
CA VAL A 118 10.28 -1.86 10.77
C VAL A 118 10.87 -2.35 9.45
N HIS A 119 10.07 -3.06 8.67
CA HIS A 119 10.36 -3.49 7.32
C HIS A 119 9.71 -2.56 6.31
N VAL A 120 10.32 -2.44 5.13
CA VAL A 120 9.76 -1.67 4.02
C VAL A 120 9.78 -2.52 2.76
N ALA A 121 8.63 -2.62 2.09
CA ALA A 121 8.51 -3.25 0.78
C ALA A 121 7.86 -2.29 -0.23
N ILE A 122 8.30 -2.37 -1.48
CA ILE A 122 7.74 -1.59 -2.59
C ILE A 122 7.51 -2.54 -3.76
N ALA A 123 6.25 -2.76 -4.10
CA ALA A 123 5.84 -3.55 -5.26
C ALA A 123 5.30 -2.65 -6.37
N ALA A 124 5.55 -3.00 -7.63
CA ALA A 124 4.97 -2.34 -8.79
C ALA A 124 4.40 -3.38 -9.75
N TRP A 125 3.19 -3.15 -10.27
CA TRP A 125 2.57 -4.07 -11.22
C TRP A 125 1.60 -3.35 -12.16
N PRO A 126 1.40 -3.84 -13.39
CA PRO A 126 0.36 -3.33 -14.27
C PRO A 126 -1.02 -3.52 -13.60
N TRP A 127 -1.73 -2.43 -13.42
CA TRP A 127 -3.09 -2.44 -12.88
C TRP A 127 -3.94 -1.42 -13.63
N GLY A 128 -4.91 -1.89 -14.40
CA GLY A 128 -5.82 -1.08 -15.19
C GLY A 128 -6.72 -0.17 -14.34
N ALA A 129 -7.84 0.25 -14.89
CA ALA A 129 -8.86 0.99 -14.15
C ALA A 129 -9.37 0.14 -12.98
N TYR A 130 -9.39 0.71 -11.78
CA TYR A 130 -9.73 0.00 -10.53
C TYR A 130 -11.10 -0.69 -10.61
N LEU A 131 -12.08 -0.02 -11.20
CA LEU A 131 -13.45 -0.55 -11.39
C LEU A 131 -13.70 -1.06 -12.83
N GLY A 132 -12.65 -1.16 -13.63
CA GLY A 132 -12.75 -1.63 -15.02
C GLY A 132 -13.08 -0.52 -16.02
N PRO A 133 -12.90 -0.79 -17.34
CA PRO A 133 -13.14 0.20 -18.39
C PRO A 133 -14.63 0.56 -18.53
N GLU A 134 -15.54 -0.34 -18.22
CA GLU A 134 -16.96 -0.10 -18.30
C GLU A 134 -17.43 0.94 -17.26
N ALA A 135 -16.89 0.88 -16.05
CA ALA A 135 -17.15 1.85 -15.00
C ALA A 135 -16.67 3.27 -15.37
N LEU A 136 -15.57 3.38 -16.13
CA LEU A 136 -15.10 4.67 -16.64
C LEU A 136 -16.09 5.27 -17.67
N ALA A 137 -16.71 4.44 -18.48
CA ALA A 137 -17.63 4.90 -19.53
C ALA A 137 -19.05 5.16 -19.00
N LYS A 138 -19.56 4.31 -18.10
CA LYS A 138 -20.97 4.32 -17.67
C LYS A 138 -21.18 4.85 -16.25
N GLY A 139 -20.09 5.03 -15.48
CA GLY A 139 -20.17 5.28 -14.05
C GLY A 139 -20.44 4.00 -13.25
N ILE A 140 -20.69 4.16 -11.96
CA ILE A 140 -20.98 3.07 -11.02
C ILE A 140 -22.22 3.36 -10.20
N ARG A 141 -22.84 2.30 -9.69
CA ARG A 141 -23.95 2.42 -8.75
C ARG A 141 -23.43 2.40 -7.33
N VAL A 142 -23.84 3.38 -6.54
CA VAL A 142 -23.35 3.53 -5.16
C VAL A 142 -24.51 3.53 -4.17
N LYS A 143 -24.21 3.16 -2.93
CA LYS A 143 -25.11 3.30 -1.77
C LYS A 143 -24.35 3.88 -0.57
N THR A 144 -25.11 4.45 0.38
CA THR A 144 -24.53 4.81 1.69
C THR A 144 -24.37 3.53 2.50
N ALA A 145 -23.15 3.31 3.03
CA ALA A 145 -22.85 2.19 3.90
C ALA A 145 -23.51 2.33 5.28
N SER A 146 -23.82 1.21 5.92
CA SER A 146 -24.37 1.17 7.29
C SER A 146 -23.30 1.43 8.37
N VAL A 147 -22.02 1.32 8.02
CA VAL A 147 -20.89 1.52 8.92
C VAL A 147 -20.10 2.77 8.56
N ALA A 148 -19.69 3.56 9.55
CA ALA A 148 -18.75 4.65 9.34
C ALA A 148 -17.32 4.10 9.16
N ARG A 149 -16.54 4.71 8.25
CA ARG A 149 -15.17 4.30 8.01
C ARG A 149 -14.30 4.46 9.26
N HIS A 150 -14.42 5.59 9.96
CA HIS A 150 -13.73 5.89 11.22
C HIS A 150 -14.44 7.05 11.91
N HIS A 151 -14.12 7.27 13.18
CA HIS A 151 -14.59 8.41 13.96
C HIS A 151 -13.40 9.17 14.53
N VAL A 152 -13.57 10.48 14.80
CA VAL A 152 -12.54 11.32 15.44
C VAL A 152 -12.12 10.71 16.79
N ASN A 153 -10.84 10.76 17.10
CA ASN A 153 -10.25 10.25 18.33
C ASN A 153 -10.45 8.75 18.61
N VAL A 154 -10.91 7.96 17.63
CA VAL A 154 -10.94 6.49 17.68
C VAL A 154 -9.77 5.92 16.88
N THR A 155 -9.56 6.46 15.69
CA THR A 155 -8.39 6.14 14.84
C THR A 155 -7.79 7.43 14.29
N MET A 156 -6.51 7.40 13.98
CA MET A 156 -5.81 8.56 13.41
C MET A 156 -6.17 8.69 11.92
N ALA A 157 -7.27 9.39 11.62
CA ALA A 157 -7.86 9.50 10.29
C ALA A 157 -6.94 10.09 9.22
N ARG A 158 -5.92 10.88 9.60
CA ARG A 158 -4.91 11.45 8.69
C ARG A 158 -3.85 10.46 8.24
N ALA A 159 -3.69 9.34 8.95
CA ALA A 159 -2.73 8.31 8.59
C ALA A 159 -3.35 7.29 7.63
N LYS A 160 -2.61 6.94 6.58
CA LYS A 160 -2.97 5.85 5.66
C LYS A 160 -2.45 4.53 6.23
N MET A 161 -3.19 3.98 7.22
CA MET A 161 -2.83 2.79 7.99
C MET A 161 -3.73 1.61 7.63
N SER A 162 -3.18 0.40 7.56
CA SER A 162 -3.92 -0.82 7.20
C SER A 162 -5.06 -1.13 8.15
N GLY A 163 -4.87 -0.95 9.45
CA GLY A 163 -5.88 -1.22 10.48
C GLY A 163 -7.12 -0.30 10.42
N THR A 164 -7.14 0.73 9.57
CA THR A 164 -8.33 1.58 9.38
C THR A 164 -9.23 1.09 8.23
N TYR A 165 -8.87 0.02 7.53
CA TYR A 165 -9.59 -0.48 6.37
C TYR A 165 -10.69 -1.53 6.65
N PRO A 166 -10.79 -2.19 7.82
CA PRO A 166 -11.85 -3.19 8.04
C PRO A 166 -13.25 -2.66 7.74
N ASN A 167 -13.59 -1.45 8.18
CA ASN A 167 -14.90 -0.85 7.88
C ASN A 167 -15.08 -0.52 6.39
N SER A 168 -14.01 -0.19 5.67
CA SER A 168 -14.07 -0.02 4.21
C SER A 168 -14.33 -1.34 3.50
N VAL A 169 -13.76 -2.45 4.00
CA VAL A 169 -14.02 -3.80 3.49
C VAL A 169 -15.47 -4.18 3.76
N LEU A 170 -15.99 -3.96 4.98
CA LEU A 170 -17.40 -4.22 5.32
C LEU A 170 -18.35 -3.43 4.43
N ALA A 171 -18.08 -2.13 4.21
CA ALA A 171 -18.89 -1.29 3.33
C ALA A 171 -18.91 -1.80 1.87
N THR A 172 -17.76 -2.27 1.37
CA THR A 172 -17.67 -2.86 0.03
C THR A 172 -18.45 -4.19 -0.06
N LEU A 173 -18.33 -5.05 0.95
CA LEU A 173 -19.07 -6.31 1.02
C LEU A 173 -20.58 -6.05 1.07
N GLU A 174 -21.02 -5.10 1.89
CA GLU A 174 -22.43 -4.68 1.98
C GLU A 174 -22.93 -4.16 0.62
N ALA A 175 -22.18 -3.30 -0.06
CA ALA A 175 -22.54 -2.80 -1.38
C ALA A 175 -22.70 -3.94 -2.38
N THR A 176 -21.73 -4.84 -2.45
CA THR A 176 -21.72 -6.00 -3.34
C THR A 176 -22.92 -6.94 -3.07
N GLN A 177 -23.23 -7.25 -1.80
CA GLN A 177 -24.37 -8.09 -1.43
C GLN A 177 -25.70 -7.49 -1.87
N HIS A 178 -25.80 -6.16 -1.95
CA HIS A 178 -26.98 -5.44 -2.40
C HIS A 178 -26.96 -5.12 -3.92
N GLY A 179 -26.01 -5.67 -4.67
CA GLY A 179 -25.89 -5.49 -6.12
C GLY A 179 -25.35 -4.11 -6.54
N TYR A 180 -24.64 -3.41 -5.68
CA TYR A 180 -23.89 -2.19 -6.01
C TYR A 180 -22.43 -2.49 -6.34
N ASP A 181 -21.74 -1.52 -6.96
CA ASP A 181 -20.36 -1.67 -7.47
C ASP A 181 -19.30 -1.35 -6.41
#